data_65aea06482c73654c07c0b6bdf016597
#
_entry.id   65aea06482c73654c07c0b6bdf016597
#
_cell.length_a   1.000
_cell.length_b   1.000
_cell.length_c   1.000
_cell.angle_alpha   90.00
_cell.angle_beta   90.00
_cell.angle_gamma   90.00
#
_symmetry.space_group_name_H-M   'P 1'
#
loop_
_entity.id
_entity.type
_entity.pdbx_description
1 polymer ?
#
loop_
_entity_poly.entity_id
_entity_poly.type
_entity_poly.pdbx_seq_one_letter_code
_entity_poly.pdbx_strand_id
1 'polypeptide(L)'
;VSPEIPEATLPHPHTFKLGEFITHSHLYGKITLSKFLKTGFSRISDQSISDFVKKGMPKNLLDKAITSLSDEDFKKVFQAIQNTELMAPSTKSVLTVGEESLSKSIDRLGQVDFFSVVTRKPTICDFKPVVIEVALARFINRGEEAAPVQLLRFANRVPLQFDKSGCAVTWAIESVNWKSYGLAQPKDSLPQGAHVLAVSVVSPSIKFKNASKETIDGSEELVEEIRRALMQAGQKLSKHIRHEVKEADLERKLAHIEQFGPILVEKLVNIVGANEARKKKAEEGLKKILGRDSASAVNELEEAQSKLAMHKMKEAKKTGVPEDDLEMVIE
;
A
#
# COMPACT_ATOMS: atom_id res chain seq x y z
N VAL A 1 3.54 17.84 18.58
CA VAL A 1 4.81 17.21 18.15
C VAL A 1 5.13 17.80 16.79
N SER A 2 6.29 18.44 16.64
CA SER A 2 6.75 18.94 15.34
C SER A 2 6.98 17.76 14.41
N PRO A 3 6.56 17.83 13.13
CA PRO A 3 6.81 16.75 12.18
C PRO A 3 8.33 16.59 11.97
N GLU A 4 8.79 15.35 11.87
CA GLU A 4 10.16 15.05 11.48
C GLU A 4 10.47 15.66 10.12
N ILE A 5 11.64 16.31 10.02
CA ILE A 5 12.13 16.89 8.77
C ILE A 5 13.05 15.85 8.11
N PRO A 6 12.83 15.49 6.83
CA PRO A 6 13.71 14.55 6.14
C PRO A 6 15.13 15.11 6.01
N GLU A 7 16.11 14.23 6.12
CA GLU A 7 17.50 14.60 5.84
C GLU A 7 17.64 15.07 4.37
N ALA A 8 18.23 16.22 4.17
CA ALA A 8 18.57 16.70 2.85
C ALA A 8 19.62 15.77 2.22
N THR A 9 19.31 15.21 1.05
CA THR A 9 20.23 14.36 0.31
C THR A 9 20.57 14.99 -1.02
N LEU A 10 21.84 14.84 -1.43
CA LEU A 10 22.27 15.26 -2.76
C LEU A 10 21.61 14.40 -3.84
N PRO A 11 21.26 14.97 -4.98
CA PRO A 11 20.65 14.22 -6.06
C PRO A 11 21.63 13.19 -6.64
N HIS A 12 21.08 12.10 -7.18
CA HIS A 12 21.87 11.09 -7.88
C HIS A 12 22.15 11.56 -9.31
N PRO A 13 23.40 11.47 -9.82
CA PRO A 13 23.74 12.05 -11.12
C PRO A 13 22.99 11.43 -12.31
N HIS A 14 22.57 10.15 -12.22
CA HIS A 14 21.78 9.50 -13.25
C HIS A 14 20.32 10.02 -13.37
N THR A 15 19.87 10.85 -12.43
CA THR A 15 18.52 11.46 -12.50
C THR A 15 18.47 12.69 -13.40
N PHE A 16 19.63 13.20 -13.81
CA PHE A 16 19.73 14.42 -14.61
C PHE A 16 19.71 14.15 -16.10
N LYS A 17 19.18 15.11 -16.84
CA LYS A 17 19.43 15.31 -18.27
C LYS A 17 20.61 16.27 -18.44
N LEU A 18 21.23 16.29 -19.63
CA LEU A 18 22.40 17.14 -19.88
C LEU A 18 22.15 18.62 -19.53
N GLY A 19 21.02 19.20 -19.99
CA GLY A 19 20.69 20.59 -19.69
C GLY A 19 20.51 20.86 -18.19
N GLU A 20 19.90 19.92 -17.46
CA GLU A 20 19.72 20.01 -16.01
C GLU A 20 21.07 19.92 -15.30
N PHE A 21 21.99 19.06 -15.79
CA PHE A 21 23.35 18.91 -15.26
C PHE A 21 24.16 20.21 -15.40
N ILE A 22 24.10 20.87 -16.57
CA ILE A 22 24.72 22.16 -16.81
C ILE A 22 24.12 23.23 -15.89
N THR A 23 22.79 23.33 -15.83
CA THR A 23 22.11 24.29 -14.95
C THR A 23 22.48 24.06 -13.47
N HIS A 24 22.56 22.81 -13.04
CA HIS A 24 22.98 22.47 -11.67
C HIS A 24 24.40 22.92 -11.37
N SER A 25 25.32 22.84 -12.35
CA SER A 25 26.68 23.31 -12.18
C SER A 25 26.77 24.81 -11.88
N HIS A 26 25.88 25.62 -12.45
CA HIS A 26 25.85 27.06 -12.23
C HIS A 26 25.55 27.46 -10.78
N LEU A 27 24.96 26.56 -9.98
CA LEU A 27 24.68 26.81 -8.55
C LEU A 27 25.94 26.78 -7.68
N TYR A 28 27.05 26.25 -8.19
CA TYR A 28 28.28 26.01 -7.41
C TYR A 28 29.41 27.05 -7.66
N GLY A 29 29.19 28.00 -8.55
CA GLY A 29 30.16 29.09 -8.79
C GLY A 29 31.51 28.61 -9.35
N LYS A 30 32.62 29.26 -8.91
CA LYS A 30 33.96 28.99 -9.42
C LYS A 30 34.68 27.89 -8.65
N ILE A 31 34.21 26.66 -8.75
CA ILE A 31 34.92 25.49 -8.19
C ILE A 31 35.42 24.59 -9.31
N THR A 32 36.36 23.68 -8.99
CA THR A 32 36.84 22.70 -9.95
C THR A 32 35.80 21.64 -10.25
N LEU A 33 35.87 21.04 -11.44
CA LEU A 33 34.98 19.96 -11.83
C LEU A 33 34.99 18.79 -10.82
N SER A 34 36.19 18.40 -10.36
CA SER A 34 36.32 17.34 -9.37
C SER A 34 35.57 17.66 -8.07
N LYS A 35 35.66 18.90 -7.58
CA LYS A 35 34.94 19.34 -6.37
C LYS A 35 33.43 19.41 -6.62
N PHE A 36 33.01 19.94 -7.76
CA PHE A 36 31.60 19.97 -8.14
C PHE A 36 30.99 18.57 -8.14
N LEU A 37 31.62 17.61 -8.80
CA LEU A 37 31.13 16.24 -8.86
C LEU A 37 30.92 15.63 -7.46
N LYS A 38 31.87 15.85 -6.53
CA LYS A 38 31.80 15.30 -5.17
C LYS A 38 30.79 16.03 -4.27
N THR A 39 30.62 17.34 -4.44
CA THR A 39 29.74 18.15 -3.57
C THR A 39 28.36 18.39 -4.14
N GLY A 40 28.17 18.24 -5.44
CA GLY A 40 26.92 18.45 -6.14
C GLY A 40 26.06 17.21 -6.27
N PHE A 41 26.64 16.03 -6.07
CA PHE A 41 25.93 14.76 -6.28
C PHE A 41 26.19 13.75 -5.17
N SER A 42 25.21 12.87 -4.96
CA SER A 42 25.39 11.71 -4.09
C SER A 42 26.15 10.59 -4.82
N ARG A 43 26.77 9.70 -4.05
CA ARG A 43 27.41 8.47 -4.55
C ARG A 43 28.61 8.68 -5.49
N ILE A 44 29.19 9.86 -5.53
CA ILE A 44 30.44 10.14 -6.24
C ILE A 44 31.61 10.14 -5.25
N SER A 45 32.47 9.17 -5.39
CA SER A 45 33.76 9.01 -4.67
C SER A 45 34.95 9.25 -5.59
N ASP A 46 36.16 9.24 -5.03
CA ASP A 46 37.39 9.28 -5.84
C ASP A 46 37.51 8.11 -6.80
N GLN A 47 37.03 6.92 -6.37
CA GLN A 47 36.96 5.75 -7.23
C GLN A 47 36.01 5.99 -8.40
N SER A 48 34.83 6.55 -8.15
CA SER A 48 33.87 6.88 -9.21
C SER A 48 34.43 7.83 -10.23
N ILE A 49 35.18 8.84 -9.78
CA ILE A 49 35.84 9.79 -10.69
C ILE A 49 36.92 9.09 -11.54
N SER A 50 37.69 8.16 -10.96
CA SER A 50 38.63 7.35 -11.72
C SER A 50 37.93 6.48 -12.79
N ASP A 51 36.79 5.96 -12.46
CA ASP A 51 35.99 5.15 -13.40
C ASP A 51 35.37 6.02 -14.51
N PHE A 52 34.97 7.26 -14.22
CA PHE A 52 34.56 8.23 -15.27
C PHE A 52 35.66 8.49 -16.27
N VAL A 53 36.92 8.64 -15.79
CA VAL A 53 38.07 8.83 -16.68
C VAL A 53 38.27 7.61 -17.58
N LYS A 54 38.15 6.40 -17.05
CA LYS A 54 38.20 5.16 -17.84
C LYS A 54 37.09 5.08 -18.88
N LYS A 55 35.92 5.68 -18.59
CA LYS A 55 34.74 5.71 -19.47
C LYS A 55 34.74 6.89 -20.46
N GLY A 56 35.88 7.61 -20.57
CA GLY A 56 36.10 8.63 -21.61
C GLY A 56 36.04 10.09 -21.14
N MET A 57 35.94 10.35 -19.84
CA MET A 57 36.11 11.72 -19.30
C MET A 57 37.56 12.16 -19.38
N PRO A 58 37.89 13.27 -20.05
CA PRO A 58 39.26 13.77 -20.09
C PRO A 58 39.74 14.18 -18.70
N LYS A 59 40.88 13.60 -18.25
CA LYS A 59 41.44 13.83 -16.91
C LYS A 59 41.79 15.31 -16.65
N ASN A 60 42.23 16.03 -17.69
CA ASN A 60 42.59 17.46 -17.62
C ASN A 60 41.40 18.38 -17.30
N LEU A 61 40.15 17.89 -17.41
CA LEU A 61 38.97 18.67 -17.04
C LEU A 61 38.74 18.73 -15.53
N LEU A 62 39.24 17.75 -14.77
CA LEU A 62 39.01 17.64 -13.33
C LEU A 62 39.47 18.87 -12.53
N ASP A 63 40.60 19.45 -12.95
CA ASP A 63 41.20 20.60 -12.28
C ASP A 63 40.73 21.95 -12.84
N LYS A 64 39.97 21.92 -13.95
CA LYS A 64 39.38 23.14 -14.53
C LYS A 64 38.19 23.63 -13.68
N ALA A 65 38.03 24.95 -13.62
CA ALA A 65 36.83 25.55 -13.06
C ALA A 65 35.61 25.23 -13.93
N ILE A 66 34.50 24.86 -13.29
CA ILE A 66 33.27 24.53 -14.04
C ILE A 66 32.76 25.66 -14.93
N THR A 67 33.05 26.92 -14.55
CA THR A 67 32.73 28.12 -15.34
C THR A 67 33.53 28.28 -16.62
N SER A 68 34.66 27.54 -16.77
CA SER A 68 35.50 27.55 -17.96
C SER A 68 35.30 26.35 -18.88
N LEU A 69 34.35 25.46 -18.56
CA LEU A 69 34.03 24.32 -19.38
C LEU A 69 33.08 24.70 -20.52
N SER A 70 33.36 24.17 -21.69
CA SER A 70 32.45 24.28 -22.85
C SER A 70 31.30 23.30 -22.75
N ASP A 71 30.24 23.51 -23.53
CA ASP A 71 29.11 22.58 -23.62
C ASP A 71 29.55 21.19 -24.10
N GLU A 72 30.57 21.12 -24.95
CA GLU A 72 31.16 19.83 -25.36
C GLU A 72 31.89 19.13 -24.21
N ASP A 73 32.57 19.89 -23.35
CA ASP A 73 33.21 19.31 -22.17
C ASP A 73 32.19 18.78 -21.20
N PHE A 74 31.11 19.53 -20.93
CA PHE A 74 29.96 19.04 -20.13
C PHE A 74 29.33 17.79 -20.72
N LYS A 75 29.18 17.73 -22.04
CA LYS A 75 28.63 16.56 -22.72
C LYS A 75 29.50 15.31 -22.52
N LYS A 76 30.82 15.45 -22.64
CA LYS A 76 31.78 14.33 -22.39
C LYS A 76 31.73 13.85 -20.97
N VAL A 77 31.73 14.80 -20.00
CA VAL A 77 31.63 14.49 -18.57
C VAL A 77 30.32 13.76 -18.28
N PHE A 78 29.20 14.29 -18.77
CA PHE A 78 27.87 13.71 -18.57
C PHE A 78 27.76 12.31 -19.16
N GLN A 79 28.24 12.10 -20.39
CA GLN A 79 28.25 10.76 -21.02
C GLN A 79 29.07 9.74 -20.22
N ALA A 80 30.25 10.14 -19.72
CA ALA A 80 31.06 9.28 -18.89
C ALA A 80 30.36 8.88 -17.59
N ILE A 81 29.66 9.83 -16.95
CA ILE A 81 28.84 9.57 -15.76
C ILE A 81 27.72 8.58 -16.08
N GLN A 82 26.95 8.82 -17.14
CA GLN A 82 25.83 7.95 -17.53
C GLN A 82 26.27 6.53 -17.89
N ASN A 83 27.49 6.37 -18.43
CA ASN A 83 28.07 5.07 -18.79
C ASN A 83 28.77 4.35 -17.65
N THR A 84 28.79 4.94 -16.45
CA THR A 84 29.44 4.35 -15.27
C THR A 84 28.35 3.87 -14.29
N GLU A 85 28.47 2.64 -13.83
CA GLU A 85 27.61 2.12 -12.77
C GLU A 85 27.97 2.79 -11.44
N LEU A 86 26.99 3.41 -10.81
CA LEU A 86 27.10 4.03 -9.51
C LEU A 86 26.24 3.30 -8.48
N MET A 87 26.68 3.37 -7.23
CA MET A 87 25.87 2.83 -6.12
C MET A 87 24.49 3.50 -6.08
N ALA A 88 23.44 2.73 -5.77
CA ALA A 88 22.09 3.25 -5.62
C ALA A 88 22.03 4.39 -4.58
N PRO A 89 21.13 5.38 -4.78
CA PRO A 89 20.96 6.49 -3.84
C PRO A 89 20.54 6.02 -2.44
N SER A 90 20.76 6.86 -1.42
CA SER A 90 20.32 6.57 -0.05
C SER A 90 18.80 6.65 0.05
N THR A 91 18.21 5.75 0.82
CA THR A 91 16.78 5.75 1.12
C THR A 91 16.43 6.49 2.41
N LYS A 92 17.41 7.07 3.11
CA LYS A 92 17.21 7.75 4.41
C LYS A 92 16.41 9.06 4.31
N SER A 93 16.33 9.64 3.12
CA SER A 93 15.65 10.91 2.87
C SER A 93 14.13 10.80 2.72
N VAL A 94 13.58 9.59 2.70
CA VAL A 94 12.14 9.40 2.53
C VAL A 94 11.48 9.10 3.86
N LEU A 95 10.62 10.01 4.30
CA LEU A 95 9.81 9.87 5.50
C LEU A 95 8.35 9.61 5.12
N THR A 96 7.80 8.54 5.66
CA THR A 96 6.40 8.12 5.45
C THR A 96 5.40 9.08 6.09
N VAL A 97 4.14 9.01 5.68
CA VAL A 97 3.02 9.66 6.38
C VAL A 97 2.80 8.98 7.72
N GLY A 98 2.96 7.67 7.74
CA GLY A 98 2.77 6.80 8.90
C GLY A 98 1.35 6.28 9.05
N GLU A 99 1.25 5.06 9.56
CA GLU A 99 -0.02 4.34 9.72
C GLU A 99 -1.00 5.10 10.61
N GLU A 100 -0.52 5.68 11.71
CA GLU A 100 -1.34 6.44 12.65
C GLU A 100 -1.98 7.69 12.00
N SER A 101 -1.18 8.44 11.22
CA SER A 101 -1.68 9.65 10.54
C SER A 101 -2.70 9.33 9.46
N LEU A 102 -2.49 8.22 8.73
CA LEU A 102 -3.43 7.73 7.73
C LEU A 102 -4.72 7.23 8.38
N SER A 103 -4.63 6.49 9.49
CA SER A 103 -5.79 6.05 10.27
C SER A 103 -6.64 7.24 10.72
N LYS A 104 -6.06 8.19 11.44
CA LYS A 104 -6.76 9.40 11.89
C LYS A 104 -7.38 10.21 10.75
N SER A 105 -6.80 10.16 9.56
CA SER A 105 -7.35 10.85 8.39
C SER A 105 -8.58 10.13 7.83
N ILE A 106 -8.61 8.80 7.88
CA ILE A 106 -9.71 7.98 7.40
C ILE A 106 -10.87 8.00 8.40
N ASP A 107 -10.61 7.92 9.70
CA ASP A 107 -11.63 7.98 10.77
C ASP A 107 -12.50 9.25 10.68
N ARG A 108 -11.91 10.36 10.22
CA ARG A 108 -12.64 11.62 9.97
C ARG A 108 -13.62 11.55 8.80
N LEU A 109 -13.48 10.56 7.91
CA LEU A 109 -14.34 10.39 6.73
C LEU A 109 -15.59 9.58 7.04
N GLY A 110 -15.61 8.81 8.13
CA GLY A 110 -16.74 7.98 8.55
C GLY A 110 -16.31 6.74 9.33
N GLN A 111 -17.29 6.05 9.89
CA GLN A 111 -17.06 4.79 10.58
C GLN A 111 -16.65 3.69 9.60
N VAL A 112 -15.66 2.91 9.97
CA VAL A 112 -15.12 1.82 9.16
C VAL A 112 -15.20 0.50 9.93
N ASP A 113 -15.48 -0.59 9.22
CA ASP A 113 -15.45 -1.95 9.75
C ASP A 113 -14.17 -2.70 9.34
N PHE A 114 -13.46 -2.19 8.35
CA PHE A 114 -12.17 -2.68 7.93
C PHE A 114 -11.22 -1.52 7.68
N PHE A 115 -10.02 -1.61 8.23
CA PHE A 115 -8.93 -0.69 7.96
C PHE A 115 -7.61 -1.44 7.88
N SER A 116 -6.80 -1.14 6.89
CA SER A 116 -5.44 -1.65 6.81
C SER A 116 -4.51 -0.66 6.15
N VAL A 117 -3.27 -0.61 6.62
CA VAL A 117 -2.19 0.14 5.99
C VAL A 117 -1.09 -0.83 5.54
N VAL A 118 -0.52 -0.52 4.40
CA VAL A 118 0.66 -1.17 3.84
C VAL A 118 1.70 -0.10 3.63
N THR A 119 2.79 -0.15 4.38
CA THR A 119 3.99 0.66 4.14
C THR A 119 5.05 -0.23 3.53
N ARG A 120 5.41 0.07 2.28
CA ARG A 120 6.47 -0.66 1.58
C ARG A 120 7.84 -0.23 2.10
N LYS A 121 8.80 -1.17 2.07
CA LYS A 121 10.19 -0.81 2.34
C LYS A 121 10.66 0.21 1.28
N PRO A 122 11.49 1.20 1.67
CA PRO A 122 12.07 2.12 0.71
C PRO A 122 12.76 1.38 -0.43
N THR A 123 12.44 1.75 -1.65
CA THR A 123 13.01 1.17 -2.88
C THR A 123 13.54 2.26 -3.79
N ILE A 124 14.22 1.88 -4.85
CA ILE A 124 14.73 2.80 -5.86
C ILE A 124 13.92 2.61 -7.13
N CYS A 125 13.33 3.71 -7.60
CA CYS A 125 12.67 3.79 -8.90
C CYS A 125 13.32 4.94 -9.69
N ASP A 126 13.80 4.69 -10.90
CA ASP A 126 14.51 5.67 -11.74
C ASP A 126 15.64 6.41 -10.99
N PHE A 127 16.50 5.67 -10.28
CA PHE A 127 17.59 6.21 -9.44
C PHE A 127 17.16 7.17 -8.33
N LYS A 128 15.90 7.11 -7.91
CA LYS A 128 15.33 7.92 -6.83
C LYS A 128 14.80 7.03 -5.72
N PRO A 129 15.06 7.33 -4.47
CA PRO A 129 14.44 6.62 -3.36
C PRO A 129 12.95 6.95 -3.32
N VAL A 130 12.13 5.93 -3.18
CA VAL A 130 10.68 6.03 -3.12
C VAL A 130 10.15 5.17 -1.99
N VAL A 131 9.17 5.68 -1.26
CA VAL A 131 8.34 4.91 -0.32
C VAL A 131 6.89 5.04 -0.73
N ILE A 132 6.21 3.90 -0.80
CA ILE A 132 4.77 3.83 -1.07
C ILE A 132 4.06 3.38 0.18
N GLU A 133 3.02 4.12 0.55
CA GLU A 133 2.06 3.74 1.57
C GLU A 133 0.66 3.67 0.96
N VAL A 134 -0.08 2.64 1.32
CA VAL A 134 -1.46 2.45 0.90
C VAL A 134 -2.31 2.18 2.13
N ALA A 135 -3.34 2.99 2.33
CA ALA A 135 -4.39 2.69 3.29
C ALA A 135 -5.68 2.32 2.54
N LEU A 136 -6.30 1.24 2.97
CA LEU A 136 -7.56 0.74 2.44
C LEU A 136 -8.52 0.54 3.60
N ALA A 137 -9.71 1.15 3.50
CA ALA A 137 -10.76 1.00 4.49
C ALA A 137 -12.11 0.79 3.83
N ARG A 138 -13.02 0.10 4.54
CA ARG A 138 -14.42 -0.11 4.16
C ARG A 138 -15.31 0.65 5.15
N PHE A 139 -16.24 1.43 4.63
CA PHE A 139 -17.19 2.17 5.45
C PHE A 139 -18.40 1.31 5.83
N ILE A 140 -18.85 1.50 7.07
CA ILE A 140 -20.13 0.95 7.53
C ILE A 140 -21.27 1.84 6.97
N ASN A 141 -22.35 1.20 6.52
CA ASN A 141 -23.61 1.88 6.14
C ASN A 141 -23.53 2.93 5.00
N ARG A 142 -22.50 2.93 4.19
CA ARG A 142 -22.53 3.67 2.92
C ARG A 142 -23.16 2.77 1.84
N GLY A 143 -24.43 3.00 1.51
CA GLY A 143 -25.20 2.21 0.54
C GLY A 143 -24.80 2.36 -0.93
N GLU A 144 -23.58 2.77 -1.23
CA GLU A 144 -23.09 3.04 -2.59
C GLU A 144 -22.23 1.88 -3.10
N GLU A 145 -22.77 0.67 -3.17
CA GLU A 145 -22.03 -0.50 -3.69
C GLU A 145 -21.60 -0.33 -5.16
N ALA A 146 -22.31 0.47 -5.94
CA ALA A 146 -22.03 0.72 -7.34
C ALA A 146 -21.15 1.97 -7.59
N ALA A 147 -20.87 2.77 -6.58
CA ALA A 147 -20.03 3.95 -6.72
C ALA A 147 -18.54 3.58 -6.76
N PRO A 148 -17.70 4.31 -7.54
CA PRO A 148 -16.26 4.15 -7.47
C PRO A 148 -15.75 4.42 -6.06
N VAL A 149 -14.71 3.70 -5.63
CA VAL A 149 -14.06 3.93 -4.34
C VAL A 149 -13.60 5.39 -4.21
N GLN A 150 -13.66 5.93 -2.99
CA GLN A 150 -13.12 7.24 -2.71
C GLN A 150 -11.60 7.19 -2.78
N LEU A 151 -11.02 7.84 -3.78
CA LEU A 151 -9.56 7.87 -3.98
C LEU A 151 -8.94 9.12 -3.39
N LEU A 152 -8.00 8.94 -2.45
CA LEU A 152 -7.14 9.97 -1.88
C LEU A 152 -5.71 9.73 -2.36
N ARG A 153 -5.07 10.75 -2.92
CA ARG A 153 -3.71 10.68 -3.44
C ARG A 153 -2.83 11.71 -2.75
N PHE A 154 -1.63 11.31 -2.37
CA PHE A 154 -0.66 12.18 -1.71
C PHE A 154 0.70 12.06 -2.39
N ALA A 155 1.36 13.19 -2.58
CA ALA A 155 2.74 13.30 -3.01
C ALA A 155 3.54 14.07 -1.97
N ASN A 156 4.55 13.46 -1.36
CA ASN A 156 5.33 14.07 -0.27
C ASN A 156 4.44 14.67 0.83
N ARG A 157 3.41 13.91 1.26
CA ARG A 157 2.41 14.27 2.27
C ARG A 157 1.43 15.38 1.86
N VAL A 158 1.51 15.88 0.62
CA VAL A 158 0.57 16.88 0.10
C VAL A 158 -0.56 16.19 -0.65
N PRO A 159 -1.84 16.47 -0.35
CA PRO A 159 -2.96 15.88 -1.07
C PRO A 159 -3.03 16.40 -2.51
N LEU A 160 -3.29 15.48 -3.45
CA LEU A 160 -3.54 15.77 -4.85
C LEU A 160 -5.05 15.81 -5.08
N GLN A 161 -5.64 16.99 -5.14
CA GLN A 161 -7.08 17.16 -5.09
C GLN A 161 -7.77 17.02 -6.46
N PHE A 162 -7.14 17.52 -7.52
CA PHE A 162 -7.71 17.59 -8.85
C PHE A 162 -7.09 16.56 -9.80
N ASP A 163 -7.56 16.49 -11.01
CA ASP A 163 -7.09 15.69 -12.14
C ASP A 163 -6.56 14.29 -11.76
N LYS A 164 -7.51 13.38 -11.56
CA LYS A 164 -7.19 11.97 -11.25
C LYS A 164 -6.74 11.21 -12.50
N SER A 165 -7.16 11.66 -13.68
CA SER A 165 -6.84 11.03 -14.95
C SER A 165 -5.35 11.16 -15.28
N GLY A 166 -4.76 10.13 -15.87
CA GLY A 166 -3.36 10.16 -16.28
C GLY A 166 -2.33 10.18 -15.15
N CYS A 167 -2.74 10.11 -13.87
CA CYS A 167 -1.84 10.01 -12.73
C CYS A 167 -1.32 8.58 -12.58
N ALA A 168 -0.02 8.42 -12.31
CA ALA A 168 0.61 7.12 -12.06
C ALA A 168 -0.12 6.31 -10.98
N VAL A 169 -0.62 6.97 -9.93
CA VAL A 169 -1.39 6.32 -8.85
C VAL A 169 -2.70 5.74 -9.40
N THR A 170 -3.42 6.50 -10.20
CA THR A 170 -4.68 6.05 -10.78
C THR A 170 -4.46 4.88 -11.73
N TRP A 171 -3.47 4.96 -12.60
CA TRP A 171 -3.10 3.85 -13.51
C TRP A 171 -2.72 2.59 -12.75
N ALA A 172 -1.94 2.72 -11.68
CA ALA A 172 -1.60 1.58 -10.84
C ALA A 172 -2.84 0.92 -10.24
N ILE A 173 -3.81 1.71 -9.74
CA ILE A 173 -5.06 1.21 -9.16
C ILE A 173 -5.90 0.49 -10.22
N GLU A 174 -6.08 1.08 -11.39
CA GLU A 174 -6.85 0.51 -12.50
C GLU A 174 -6.24 -0.79 -13.02
N SER A 175 -4.90 -0.92 -12.96
CA SER A 175 -4.17 -2.11 -13.40
C SER A 175 -4.27 -3.32 -12.45
N VAL A 176 -4.73 -3.12 -11.21
CA VAL A 176 -4.92 -4.20 -10.23
C VAL A 176 -6.25 -4.91 -10.49
N ASN A 177 -6.25 -6.24 -10.48
CA ASN A 177 -7.48 -7.03 -10.54
C ASN A 177 -8.16 -7.09 -9.17
N TRP A 178 -8.96 -6.07 -8.87
CA TRP A 178 -9.68 -5.96 -7.59
C TRP A 178 -10.75 -7.01 -7.38
N LYS A 179 -11.26 -7.61 -8.45
CA LYS A 179 -12.23 -8.72 -8.37
C LYS A 179 -11.67 -9.91 -7.60
N SER A 180 -10.37 -10.17 -7.73
CA SER A 180 -9.69 -11.24 -6.98
C SER A 180 -9.62 -10.99 -5.47
N TYR A 181 -9.85 -9.75 -5.05
CA TYR A 181 -9.85 -9.32 -3.65
C TYR A 181 -11.27 -9.07 -3.10
N GLY A 182 -12.30 -9.31 -3.90
CA GLY A 182 -13.71 -9.19 -3.49
C GLY A 182 -14.37 -7.85 -3.78
N LEU A 183 -13.72 -6.95 -4.56
CA LEU A 183 -14.31 -5.70 -5.01
C LEU A 183 -14.82 -5.81 -6.44
N ALA A 184 -15.98 -5.22 -6.72
CA ALA A 184 -16.44 -5.05 -8.09
C ALA A 184 -15.53 -4.07 -8.84
N GLN A 185 -15.25 -4.34 -10.11
CA GLN A 185 -14.42 -3.47 -10.95
C GLN A 185 -14.90 -3.55 -12.40
N PRO A 186 -15.45 -2.48 -12.97
CA PRO A 186 -15.63 -2.36 -14.41
C PRO A 186 -14.28 -2.42 -15.14
N LYS A 187 -14.33 -2.73 -16.43
CA LYS A 187 -13.10 -2.83 -17.22
C LYS A 187 -12.37 -1.47 -17.24
N ASP A 188 -11.05 -1.52 -17.03
CA ASP A 188 -10.15 -0.36 -17.08
C ASP A 188 -10.62 0.85 -16.23
N SER A 189 -11.15 0.57 -15.05
CA SER A 189 -11.65 1.60 -14.14
C SER A 189 -11.28 1.33 -12.68
N LEU A 190 -11.57 2.32 -11.83
CA LEU A 190 -11.42 2.17 -10.39
C LEU A 190 -12.35 1.06 -9.84
N PRO A 191 -11.95 0.37 -8.77
CA PRO A 191 -12.85 -0.55 -8.07
C PRO A 191 -14.08 0.19 -7.52
N GLN A 192 -15.16 -0.55 -7.31
CA GLN A 192 -16.42 -0.03 -6.80
C GLN A 192 -16.68 -0.57 -5.39
N GLY A 193 -17.45 0.20 -4.62
CA GLY A 193 -17.90 -0.15 -3.29
C GLY A 193 -17.69 0.96 -2.27
N ALA A 194 -18.26 0.82 -1.10
CA ALA A 194 -18.16 1.77 0.00
C ALA A 194 -16.76 1.75 0.65
N HIS A 195 -15.72 2.00 -0.14
CA HIS A 195 -14.33 1.94 0.30
C HIS A 195 -13.62 3.27 0.08
N VAL A 196 -12.60 3.53 0.89
CA VAL A 196 -11.61 4.57 0.64
C VAL A 196 -10.25 3.94 0.40
N LEU A 197 -9.57 4.43 -0.60
CA LEU A 197 -8.22 4.03 -0.97
C LEU A 197 -7.33 5.27 -0.93
N ALA A 198 -6.40 5.32 0.01
CA ALA A 198 -5.43 6.39 0.15
C ALA A 198 -4.06 5.88 -0.28
N VAL A 199 -3.42 6.57 -1.21
CA VAL A 199 -2.08 6.22 -1.70
C VAL A 199 -1.15 7.40 -1.51
N SER A 200 -0.06 7.18 -0.79
CA SER A 200 1.00 8.15 -0.55
C SER A 200 2.27 7.72 -1.26
N VAL A 201 2.80 8.62 -2.08
CA VAL A 201 4.09 8.49 -2.76
C VAL A 201 5.04 9.51 -2.15
N VAL A 202 6.14 9.04 -1.56
CA VAL A 202 7.18 9.90 -0.97
C VAL A 202 8.49 9.67 -1.70
N SER A 203 9.05 10.75 -2.23
CA SER A 203 10.35 10.75 -2.92
C SER A 203 10.92 12.17 -2.94
N PRO A 204 12.25 12.35 -2.83
CA PRO A 204 12.87 13.68 -2.92
C PRO A 204 12.69 14.34 -4.29
N SER A 205 12.33 13.60 -5.32
CA SER A 205 12.22 14.08 -6.71
C SER A 205 11.05 13.46 -7.45
N ILE A 206 9.83 13.76 -7.00
CA ILE A 206 8.62 13.36 -7.73
C ILE A 206 8.51 14.19 -9.01
N LYS A 207 8.33 13.52 -10.15
CA LYS A 207 8.00 14.16 -11.41
C LYS A 207 6.48 14.38 -11.50
N PHE A 208 6.06 15.56 -11.90
CA PHE A 208 4.68 15.89 -12.15
C PHE A 208 4.48 16.20 -13.64
N LYS A 209 3.31 15.86 -14.17
CA LYS A 209 2.95 16.14 -15.56
C LYS A 209 2.62 17.62 -15.80
N ASN A 210 2.17 18.31 -14.76
CA ASN A 210 1.71 19.70 -14.83
C ASN A 210 2.38 20.58 -13.77
N ALA A 211 2.37 21.89 -14.02
CA ALA A 211 2.95 22.89 -13.12
C ALA A 211 2.21 22.99 -11.77
N SER A 212 0.91 22.65 -11.74
CA SER A 212 0.09 22.61 -10.52
C SER A 212 0.44 21.45 -9.59
N LYS A 213 1.30 20.52 -10.02
CA LYS A 213 1.76 19.35 -9.24
C LYS A 213 0.64 18.43 -8.77
N GLU A 214 -0.40 18.25 -9.57
CA GLU A 214 -1.57 17.44 -9.22
C GLU A 214 -1.53 16.03 -9.79
N THR A 215 -0.74 15.81 -10.82
CA THR A 215 -0.64 14.56 -11.55
C THR A 215 0.79 14.05 -11.52
N ILE A 216 1.01 12.94 -10.82
CA ILE A 216 2.33 12.29 -10.79
C ILE A 216 2.60 11.65 -12.15
N ASP A 217 3.73 12.03 -12.74
CA ASP A 217 4.28 11.39 -13.92
C ASP A 217 5.05 10.14 -13.46
N GLY A 218 4.58 8.97 -13.81
CA GLY A 218 5.14 7.69 -13.33
C GLY A 218 5.87 6.95 -14.43
N SER A 219 7.09 6.51 -14.11
CA SER A 219 7.75 5.44 -14.84
C SER A 219 7.05 4.10 -14.60
N GLU A 220 7.35 3.10 -15.43
CA GLU A 220 6.88 1.75 -15.22
C GLU A 220 7.29 1.20 -13.86
N GLU A 221 8.53 1.48 -13.40
CA GLU A 221 9.04 1.06 -12.09
C GLU A 221 8.20 1.63 -10.95
N LEU A 222 7.87 2.92 -10.99
CA LEU A 222 7.05 3.57 -9.97
C LEU A 222 5.62 3.02 -9.96
N VAL A 223 5.00 2.88 -11.14
CA VAL A 223 3.65 2.32 -11.28
C VAL A 223 3.60 0.89 -10.73
N GLU A 224 4.59 0.06 -11.06
CA GLU A 224 4.67 -1.32 -10.57
C GLU A 224 4.88 -1.38 -9.05
N GLU A 225 5.68 -0.49 -8.47
CA GLU A 225 5.89 -0.44 -7.01
C GLU A 225 4.59 -0.01 -6.27
N ILE A 226 3.85 0.95 -6.81
CA ILE A 226 2.52 1.32 -6.31
C ILE A 226 1.57 0.13 -6.42
N ARG A 227 1.55 -0.55 -7.58
CA ARG A 227 0.72 -1.73 -7.82
C ARG A 227 0.99 -2.84 -6.81
N ARG A 228 2.25 -3.11 -6.47
CA ARG A 228 2.62 -4.10 -5.44
C ARG A 228 2.08 -3.73 -4.06
N ALA A 229 2.12 -2.46 -3.68
CA ALA A 229 1.53 -1.99 -2.42
C ALA A 229 0.01 -2.20 -2.41
N LEU A 230 -0.67 -1.87 -3.50
CA LEU A 230 -2.12 -2.05 -3.67
C LEU A 230 -2.52 -3.53 -3.60
N MET A 231 -1.77 -4.41 -4.24
CA MET A 231 -2.01 -5.86 -4.17
C MET A 231 -1.88 -6.38 -2.73
N GLN A 232 -0.92 -5.91 -1.95
CA GLN A 232 -0.78 -6.28 -0.53
C GLN A 232 -1.98 -5.77 0.30
N ALA A 233 -2.48 -4.56 0.05
CA ALA A 233 -3.68 -4.05 0.69
C ALA A 233 -4.93 -4.89 0.30
N GLY A 234 -5.06 -5.22 -0.98
CA GLY A 234 -6.13 -6.09 -1.49
C GLY A 234 -6.11 -7.50 -0.85
N GLN A 235 -4.92 -8.08 -0.65
CA GLN A 235 -4.78 -9.37 0.03
C GLN A 235 -5.27 -9.31 1.49
N LYS A 236 -4.99 -8.21 2.21
CA LYS A 236 -5.51 -8.00 3.57
C LYS A 236 -7.03 -7.92 3.58
N LEU A 237 -7.61 -7.15 2.66
CA LEU A 237 -9.07 -7.04 2.51
C LEU A 237 -9.70 -8.41 2.18
N SER A 238 -9.16 -9.13 1.21
CA SER A 238 -9.66 -10.46 0.83
C SER A 238 -9.62 -11.45 2.00
N LYS A 239 -8.59 -11.39 2.84
CA LYS A 239 -8.51 -12.21 4.04
C LYS A 239 -9.63 -11.86 5.03
N HIS A 240 -9.88 -10.57 5.24
CA HIS A 240 -10.97 -10.10 6.11
C HIS A 240 -12.34 -10.58 5.61
N ILE A 241 -12.66 -10.36 4.32
CA ILE A 241 -13.91 -10.80 3.70
C ILE A 241 -14.11 -12.32 3.84
N ARG A 242 -13.05 -13.12 3.65
CA ARG A 242 -13.14 -14.59 3.82
C ARG A 242 -13.49 -15.00 5.25
N HIS A 243 -12.99 -14.27 6.25
CA HIS A 243 -13.35 -14.51 7.64
C HIS A 243 -14.81 -14.18 7.90
N GLU A 244 -15.32 -13.04 7.40
CA GLU A 244 -16.73 -12.67 7.52
C GLU A 244 -17.66 -13.69 6.86
N VAL A 245 -17.33 -14.13 5.63
CA VAL A 245 -18.12 -15.14 4.93
C VAL A 245 -18.15 -16.45 5.72
N LYS A 246 -17.00 -16.87 6.27
CA LYS A 246 -16.93 -18.09 7.09
C LYS A 246 -17.78 -17.98 8.35
N GLU A 247 -17.72 -16.84 9.03
CA GLU A 247 -18.51 -16.54 10.22
C GLU A 247 -20.02 -16.59 9.90
N ALA A 248 -20.45 -15.86 8.87
CA ALA A 248 -21.84 -15.86 8.42
C ALA A 248 -22.36 -17.26 8.01
N ASP A 249 -21.50 -18.08 7.39
CA ASP A 249 -21.86 -19.45 7.02
C ASP A 249 -22.00 -20.37 8.25
N LEU A 250 -21.18 -20.17 9.28
CA LEU A 250 -21.30 -20.89 10.55
C LEU A 250 -22.57 -20.48 11.31
N GLU A 251 -22.87 -19.18 11.36
CA GLU A 251 -24.12 -18.68 11.96
C GLU A 251 -25.36 -19.24 11.26
N ARG A 252 -25.36 -19.25 9.92
CA ARG A 252 -26.46 -19.85 9.14
C ARG A 252 -26.62 -21.33 9.42
N LYS A 253 -25.52 -22.09 9.52
CA LYS A 253 -25.57 -23.52 9.88
C LYS A 253 -26.16 -23.72 11.26
N LEU A 254 -25.74 -22.91 12.25
CA LEU A 254 -26.25 -22.98 13.61
C LEU A 254 -27.75 -22.69 13.63
N ALA A 255 -28.18 -21.59 13.02
CA ALA A 255 -29.62 -21.23 12.92
C ALA A 255 -30.43 -22.33 12.21
N HIS A 256 -29.86 -22.97 11.19
CA HIS A 256 -30.53 -24.09 10.49
C HIS A 256 -30.69 -25.30 11.39
N ILE A 257 -29.68 -25.67 12.18
CA ILE A 257 -29.73 -26.76 13.13
C ILE A 257 -30.77 -26.48 14.23
N GLU A 258 -30.79 -25.25 14.75
CA GLU A 258 -31.77 -24.85 15.78
C GLU A 258 -33.21 -24.87 15.27
N GLN A 259 -33.44 -24.39 14.05
CA GLN A 259 -34.78 -24.29 13.47
C GLN A 259 -35.32 -25.67 12.99
N PHE A 260 -34.51 -26.44 12.28
CA PHE A 260 -34.94 -27.66 11.61
C PHE A 260 -34.67 -28.93 12.39
N GLY A 261 -33.76 -28.90 13.36
CA GLY A 261 -33.43 -30.05 14.20
C GLY A 261 -34.65 -30.69 14.86
N PRO A 262 -35.49 -29.95 15.59
CA PRO A 262 -36.67 -30.49 16.24
C PRO A 262 -37.69 -31.11 15.24
N ILE A 263 -37.90 -30.44 14.09
CA ILE A 263 -38.82 -30.89 13.03
C ILE A 263 -38.32 -32.21 12.42
N LEU A 264 -37.00 -32.31 12.17
CA LEU A 264 -36.39 -33.52 11.63
C LEU A 264 -36.53 -34.69 12.59
N VAL A 265 -36.33 -34.49 13.87
CA VAL A 265 -36.51 -35.51 14.93
C VAL A 265 -37.93 -36.01 14.93
N GLU A 266 -38.92 -35.11 14.94
CA GLU A 266 -40.36 -35.46 14.93
C GLU A 266 -40.75 -36.27 13.68
N LYS A 267 -40.33 -35.82 12.49
CA LYS A 267 -40.63 -36.49 11.22
C LYS A 267 -40.00 -37.87 11.14
N LEU A 268 -38.75 -38.04 11.54
CA LEU A 268 -38.06 -39.34 11.54
C LEU A 268 -38.71 -40.34 12.49
N VAL A 269 -39.09 -39.91 13.68
CA VAL A 269 -39.80 -40.73 14.66
C VAL A 269 -41.13 -41.21 14.09
N ASN A 270 -41.87 -40.36 13.41
CA ASN A 270 -43.14 -40.69 12.77
C ASN A 270 -43.00 -41.69 11.59
N ILE A 271 -41.95 -41.54 10.76
CA ILE A 271 -41.68 -42.42 9.61
C ILE A 271 -41.31 -43.85 10.09
N VAL A 272 -40.53 -43.96 11.16
CA VAL A 272 -40.07 -45.26 11.68
C VAL A 272 -41.20 -46.04 12.34
N GLY A 273 -42.34 -45.41 12.65
CA GLY A 273 -43.51 -46.08 13.26
C GLY A 273 -43.14 -46.79 14.57
N ALA A 274 -42.23 -46.22 15.33
CA ALA A 274 -41.66 -46.88 16.50
C ALA A 274 -42.63 -46.85 17.69
N ASN A 275 -42.63 -47.92 18.49
CA ASN A 275 -43.29 -47.92 19.80
C ASN A 275 -42.65 -46.85 20.71
N GLU A 276 -43.38 -46.40 21.73
CA GLU A 276 -42.98 -45.27 22.60
C GLU A 276 -41.52 -45.37 23.15
N ALA A 277 -41.08 -46.60 23.53
CA ALA A 277 -39.75 -46.81 24.03
C ALA A 277 -38.62 -46.62 22.97
N ARG A 278 -38.87 -47.06 21.73
CA ARG A 278 -37.98 -46.83 20.58
C ARG A 278 -37.99 -45.38 20.13
N LYS A 279 -39.18 -44.75 20.18
CA LYS A 279 -39.37 -43.35 19.88
C LYS A 279 -38.49 -42.48 20.79
N LYS A 280 -38.60 -42.69 22.10
CA LYS A 280 -37.82 -41.99 23.12
C LYS A 280 -36.32 -42.15 22.92
N LYS A 281 -35.89 -43.39 22.60
CA LYS A 281 -34.47 -43.70 22.37
C LYS A 281 -33.93 -43.09 21.07
N ALA A 282 -34.77 -43.02 20.03
CA ALA A 282 -34.43 -42.35 18.77
C ALA A 282 -34.35 -40.83 18.94
N GLU A 283 -35.26 -40.23 19.70
CA GLU A 283 -35.27 -38.81 20.04
C GLU A 283 -34.03 -38.43 20.83
N GLU A 284 -33.65 -39.24 21.85
CA GLU A 284 -32.42 -39.03 22.63
C GLU A 284 -31.14 -39.19 21.78
N GLY A 285 -31.14 -40.16 20.86
CA GLY A 285 -30.03 -40.39 19.95
C GLY A 285 -29.84 -39.24 18.96
N LEU A 286 -30.95 -38.78 18.37
CA LEU A 286 -30.96 -37.64 17.45
C LEU A 286 -30.60 -36.32 18.15
N LYS A 287 -31.13 -36.10 19.38
CA LYS A 287 -30.73 -34.93 20.19
C LYS A 287 -29.21 -34.95 20.51
N LYS A 288 -28.63 -36.14 20.75
CA LYS A 288 -27.18 -36.23 20.94
C LYS A 288 -26.40 -35.91 19.68
N ILE A 289 -26.83 -36.37 18.50
CA ILE A 289 -26.18 -36.07 17.21
C ILE A 289 -26.29 -34.58 16.91
N LEU A 290 -27.51 -34.03 16.96
CA LEU A 290 -27.75 -32.61 16.73
C LEU A 290 -27.03 -31.71 17.75
N GLY A 291 -26.99 -32.14 19.01
CA GLY A 291 -26.24 -31.42 20.06
C GLY A 291 -24.74 -31.45 19.86
N ARG A 292 -24.16 -32.54 19.31
CA ARG A 292 -22.75 -32.58 18.93
C ARG A 292 -22.45 -31.67 17.75
N ASP A 293 -23.31 -31.69 16.72
CA ASP A 293 -23.14 -30.84 15.53
C ASP A 293 -23.33 -29.37 15.89
N SER A 294 -24.32 -29.07 16.74
CA SER A 294 -24.53 -27.72 17.28
C SER A 294 -23.32 -27.27 18.13
N ALA A 295 -22.86 -28.12 19.05
CA ALA A 295 -21.69 -27.77 19.88
C ALA A 295 -20.43 -27.61 19.03
N SER A 296 -20.23 -28.43 18.00
CA SER A 296 -19.12 -28.26 17.06
C SER A 296 -19.23 -26.96 16.28
N ALA A 297 -20.42 -26.61 15.80
CA ALA A 297 -20.67 -25.35 15.08
C ALA A 297 -20.45 -24.12 15.99
N VAL A 298 -20.92 -24.19 17.25
CA VAL A 298 -20.69 -23.13 18.25
C VAL A 298 -19.19 -22.96 18.51
N ASN A 299 -18.47 -24.05 18.76
CA ASN A 299 -17.01 -23.97 18.99
C ASN A 299 -16.24 -23.41 17.78
N GLU A 300 -16.64 -23.83 16.56
CA GLU A 300 -16.03 -23.30 15.34
C GLU A 300 -16.34 -21.80 15.14
N LEU A 301 -17.54 -21.35 15.51
CA LEU A 301 -17.96 -19.97 15.47
C LEU A 301 -17.15 -19.12 16.48
N GLU A 302 -17.07 -19.57 17.73
CA GLU A 302 -16.27 -18.91 18.78
C GLU A 302 -14.78 -18.82 18.39
N GLU A 303 -14.23 -19.87 17.79
CA GLU A 303 -12.86 -19.83 17.27
C GLU A 303 -12.72 -18.83 16.10
N ALA A 304 -13.71 -18.77 15.20
CA ALA A 304 -13.69 -17.85 14.07
C ALA A 304 -13.79 -16.41 14.55
N GLN A 305 -14.69 -16.10 15.49
CA GLN A 305 -14.85 -14.78 16.12
C GLN A 305 -13.60 -14.37 16.89
N SER A 306 -13.02 -15.27 17.70
CA SER A 306 -11.76 -15.02 18.41
C SER A 306 -10.61 -14.72 17.45
N LYS A 307 -10.49 -15.44 16.33
CA LYS A 307 -9.49 -15.17 15.30
C LYS A 307 -9.69 -13.82 14.61
N LEU A 308 -10.95 -13.45 14.35
CA LEU A 308 -11.29 -12.15 13.78
C LEU A 308 -10.99 -11.01 14.76
N ALA A 309 -11.38 -11.14 16.03
CA ALA A 309 -11.08 -10.18 17.08
C ALA A 309 -9.57 -9.99 17.27
N MET A 310 -8.80 -11.09 17.32
CA MET A 310 -7.34 -11.02 17.39
C MET A 310 -6.72 -10.35 16.15
N HIS A 311 -7.30 -10.54 14.99
CA HIS A 311 -6.84 -9.88 13.76
C HIS A 311 -7.14 -8.37 13.81
N LYS A 312 -8.36 -8.00 14.21
CA LYS A 312 -8.75 -6.59 14.43
C LYS A 312 -7.83 -5.93 15.46
N MET A 313 -7.57 -6.57 16.62
CA MET A 313 -6.64 -6.07 17.64
C MET A 313 -5.21 -5.90 17.12
N LYS A 314 -4.68 -6.87 16.36
CA LYS A 314 -3.33 -6.76 15.80
C LYS A 314 -3.21 -5.61 14.79
N GLU A 315 -4.24 -5.37 14.02
CA GLU A 315 -4.26 -4.25 13.09
C GLU A 315 -4.44 -2.91 13.82
N ALA A 316 -5.34 -2.84 14.81
CA ALA A 316 -5.54 -1.66 15.65
C ALA A 316 -4.26 -1.28 16.43
N LYS A 317 -3.54 -2.25 17.03
CA LYS A 317 -2.24 -1.99 17.67
C LYS A 317 -1.16 -1.51 16.70
N LYS A 318 -1.19 -1.94 15.44
CA LYS A 318 -0.27 -1.43 14.40
C LYS A 318 -0.62 -0.02 13.95
N THR A 319 -1.88 0.37 14.03
CA THR A 319 -2.38 1.69 13.63
C THR A 319 -2.32 2.73 14.76
N GLY A 320 -1.81 2.36 15.95
CA GLY A 320 -1.63 3.28 17.07
C GLY A 320 -2.94 3.72 17.75
N VAL A 321 -3.98 2.91 17.63
CA VAL A 321 -5.24 3.14 18.39
C VAL A 321 -4.94 3.01 19.87
N PRO A 322 -5.33 3.98 20.73
CA PRO A 322 -5.14 3.90 22.16
C PRO A 322 -5.77 2.64 22.76
N GLU A 323 -5.15 2.07 23.81
CA GLU A 323 -5.66 0.83 24.41
C GLU A 323 -7.09 0.97 24.95
N ASP A 324 -7.49 2.17 25.39
CA ASP A 324 -8.83 2.48 25.89
C ASP A 324 -9.92 2.44 24.81
N ASP A 325 -9.56 2.61 23.53
CA ASP A 325 -10.51 2.56 22.40
C ASP A 325 -10.53 1.18 21.70
N LEU A 326 -9.71 0.22 22.18
CA LEU A 326 -9.64 -1.13 21.58
C LEU A 326 -10.92 -1.94 21.80
N GLU A 327 -11.65 -1.69 22.88
CA GLU A 327 -12.92 -2.39 23.14
C GLU A 327 -14.01 -2.00 22.13
N MET A 328 -14.05 -0.74 21.68
CA MET A 328 -15.00 -0.28 20.64
C MET A 328 -14.71 -0.83 19.23
N VAL A 329 -13.54 -1.38 18.99
CA VAL A 329 -13.15 -1.96 17.69
C VAL A 329 -13.55 -3.43 17.60
N ILE A 330 -13.89 -4.05 18.73
CA ILE A 330 -14.20 -5.49 18.86
C ILE A 330 -15.71 -5.74 18.76
N GLU A 331 -16.55 -4.78 19.21
CA GLU A 331 -17.99 -4.80 19.00
C GLU A 331 -18.34 -4.38 17.56
#